data_6ac0a589c2b4433f3ff89238600fb98f
#
_entry.id   6ac0a589c2b4433f3ff89238600fb98f
#
_cell.length_a   1.000
_cell.length_b   1.000
_cell.length_c   1.000
_cell.angle_alpha   90.00
_cell.angle_beta   90.00
_cell.angle_gamma   90.00
#
_symmetry.space_group_name_H-M   'P 1'
#
loop_
_entity.id
_entity.type
_entity.pdbx_description
1 polymer ?
#
loop_
_entity_poly.entity_id
_entity_poly.type
_entity_poly.pdbx_seq_one_letter_code
_entity_poly.pdbx_strand_id
1 'polypeptide(L)'
;MIMEKFLTLPNLPVVTGVASGPVPLANGTTSGTADGFLVDTTAEFATDTVVAGDVVVNITSGATTTVLTTPTVDGDNLAIANAEVGFFETGDAYRIMLAADANKLVDTGTSFTTDVSPGDVVLNGVFEEATVVTVDSDTQLTLSAPIISTAPTVPDADTYYIYSEGDNDGDILLPITGIADVEYATSLLEAITYVDRTVGGNLNTIAIAHTADASSYAFHNALTSAIVNAYERQWKDVSIPLVLPQGMRIITMA
;
A
#
# COMPACT_ATOMS: atom_id res chain seq x y z
N MET A 1 39.08 19.97 -1.83
CA MET A 1 38.29 18.82 -1.43
C MET A 1 36.85 19.26 -1.53
N ILE A 2 36.10 18.78 -2.53
CA ILE A 2 34.68 19.09 -2.67
C ILE A 2 33.96 18.12 -1.72
N MET A 3 33.33 18.63 -0.66
CA MET A 3 32.52 17.80 0.20
C MET A 3 31.20 17.54 -0.55
N GLU A 4 30.89 16.26 -0.74
CA GLU A 4 29.66 15.83 -1.35
C GLU A 4 28.52 15.97 -0.33
N LYS A 5 27.39 16.53 -0.75
CA LYS A 5 26.17 16.62 0.03
C LYS A 5 25.19 15.59 -0.46
N PHE A 6 24.38 15.10 0.47
CA PHE A 6 23.40 14.06 0.21
C PHE A 6 22.00 14.52 0.63
N LEU A 7 21.01 14.08 -0.11
CA LEU A 7 19.62 14.07 0.30
C LEU A 7 19.34 12.69 0.90
N THR A 8 18.80 12.67 2.12
CA THR A 8 18.30 11.43 2.71
C THR A 8 16.87 11.24 2.29
N LEU A 9 16.63 10.23 1.47
CA LEU A 9 15.29 9.80 1.09
C LEU A 9 14.76 8.86 2.18
N PRO A 10 13.58 9.12 2.75
CA PRO A 10 13.03 8.28 3.80
C PRO A 10 12.60 6.92 3.25
N ASN A 11 12.79 5.92 4.06
CA ASN A 11 12.32 4.54 3.98
C ASN A 11 11.80 4.05 2.63
N LEU A 12 12.60 3.21 1.97
CA LEU A 12 12.08 2.24 1.02
C LEU A 12 11.41 1.08 1.78
N PRO A 13 10.49 0.36 1.16
CA PRO A 13 9.94 -0.83 1.77
C PRO A 13 11.05 -1.87 2.03
N VAL A 14 11.09 -2.43 3.23
CA VAL A 14 12.03 -3.49 3.62
C VAL A 14 11.65 -4.83 3.01
N VAL A 15 10.35 -5.04 2.80
CA VAL A 15 9.79 -6.23 2.13
C VAL A 15 8.78 -5.79 1.08
N THR A 16 8.84 -6.40 -0.10
CA THR A 16 7.84 -6.24 -1.16
C THR A 16 7.47 -7.62 -1.70
N GLY A 17 6.21 -7.84 -2.01
CA GLY A 17 5.76 -9.13 -2.52
C GLY A 17 4.36 -9.11 -3.10
N VAL A 18 3.92 -10.30 -3.42
CA VAL A 18 2.54 -10.58 -3.84
C VAL A 18 1.97 -11.61 -2.88
N ALA A 19 0.93 -11.23 -2.15
CA ALA A 19 0.32 -12.10 -1.17
C ALA A 19 -0.27 -13.35 -1.84
N SER A 20 -0.03 -14.50 -1.24
CA SER A 20 -0.62 -15.79 -1.64
C SER A 20 -1.91 -16.12 -0.87
N GLY A 21 -2.28 -15.30 0.07
CA GLY A 21 -3.48 -15.41 0.91
C GLY A 21 -3.67 -14.18 1.79
N PRO A 22 -4.80 -14.09 2.51
CA PRO A 22 -5.88 -15.08 2.58
C PRO A 22 -6.78 -15.06 1.33
N VAL A 23 -7.32 -16.24 0.99
CA VAL A 23 -8.30 -16.37 -0.09
C VAL A 23 -9.68 -16.00 0.45
N PRO A 24 -10.43 -15.09 -0.19
CA PRO A 24 -11.78 -14.76 0.24
C PRO A 24 -12.73 -15.96 0.07
N LEU A 25 -13.71 -16.08 0.94
CA LEU A 25 -14.81 -17.06 0.82
C LEU A 25 -15.67 -16.72 -0.40
N ALA A 26 -16.00 -15.44 -0.56
CA ALA A 26 -16.73 -14.92 -1.71
C ALA A 26 -16.20 -13.53 -2.08
N ASN A 27 -16.34 -13.17 -3.34
CA ASN A 27 -16.07 -11.83 -3.85
C ASN A 27 -16.95 -11.54 -5.07
N GLY A 28 -17.20 -10.28 -5.37
CA GLY A 28 -18.03 -9.89 -6.48
C GLY A 28 -18.25 -8.40 -6.57
N THR A 29 -19.30 -8.06 -7.30
CA THR A 29 -19.75 -6.67 -7.46
C THR A 29 -21.23 -6.59 -7.13
N THR A 30 -21.61 -5.63 -6.32
CA THR A 30 -23.00 -5.43 -5.94
C THR A 30 -23.88 -5.12 -7.16
N SER A 31 -25.00 -5.83 -7.29
CA SER A 31 -25.98 -5.65 -8.35
C SER A 31 -27.13 -4.72 -7.96
N GLY A 32 -27.21 -4.34 -6.68
CA GLY A 32 -28.26 -3.49 -6.15
C GLY A 32 -27.92 -2.93 -4.78
N THR A 33 -28.81 -2.09 -4.24
CA THR A 33 -28.70 -1.50 -2.91
C THR A 33 -29.87 -1.89 -2.04
N ALA A 34 -29.59 -2.34 -0.81
CA ALA A 34 -30.59 -2.52 0.24
C ALA A 34 -29.94 -2.27 1.61
N ASP A 35 -30.60 -1.51 2.47
CA ASP A 35 -30.09 -1.22 3.80
C ASP A 35 -29.96 -2.49 4.63
N GLY A 36 -28.79 -2.72 5.19
CA GLY A 36 -28.46 -3.91 5.97
C GLY A 36 -28.20 -5.17 5.14
N PHE A 37 -28.05 -5.03 3.83
CA PHE A 37 -27.76 -6.17 2.95
C PHE A 37 -26.64 -5.85 1.96
N LEU A 38 -25.83 -6.87 1.67
CA LEU A 38 -25.04 -6.94 0.45
C LEU A 38 -25.90 -7.64 -0.61
N VAL A 39 -26.12 -6.98 -1.75
CA VAL A 39 -26.98 -7.47 -2.84
C VAL A 39 -26.14 -7.82 -4.06
N ASP A 40 -26.08 -9.10 -4.41
CA ASP A 40 -25.40 -9.58 -5.62
C ASP A 40 -26.21 -10.75 -6.23
N THR A 41 -26.86 -10.50 -7.37
CA THR A 41 -27.70 -11.48 -8.06
C THR A 41 -26.93 -12.62 -8.71
N THR A 42 -25.61 -12.60 -8.63
CA THR A 42 -24.74 -13.64 -9.19
C THR A 42 -24.03 -14.47 -8.13
N ALA A 43 -24.14 -14.07 -6.85
CA ALA A 43 -23.48 -14.74 -5.74
C ALA A 43 -24.27 -15.96 -5.24
N GLU A 44 -23.53 -16.93 -4.70
CA GLU A 44 -24.08 -18.16 -4.10
C GLU A 44 -23.56 -18.28 -2.64
N PHE A 45 -23.89 -17.31 -1.79
CA PHE A 45 -23.30 -17.14 -0.46
C PHE A 45 -23.38 -18.39 0.45
N ALA A 46 -24.42 -19.21 0.33
CA ALA A 46 -24.52 -20.43 1.12
C ALA A 46 -23.57 -21.54 0.59
N THR A 47 -23.40 -21.63 -0.72
CA THR A 47 -22.45 -22.54 -1.37
C THR A 47 -21.01 -22.12 -1.11
N ASP A 48 -20.75 -20.81 -1.03
CA ASP A 48 -19.45 -20.21 -0.71
C ASP A 48 -19.04 -20.37 0.77
N THR A 49 -19.83 -21.11 1.55
CA THR A 49 -19.58 -21.38 2.99
C THR A 49 -19.51 -20.14 3.88
N VAL A 50 -20.13 -19.05 3.47
CA VAL A 50 -20.21 -17.81 4.27
C VAL A 50 -21.06 -18.05 5.53
N VAL A 51 -20.58 -17.60 6.68
CA VAL A 51 -21.27 -17.78 7.96
C VAL A 51 -21.37 -16.45 8.74
N ALA A 52 -22.28 -16.43 9.72
CA ALA A 52 -22.39 -15.28 10.61
C ALA A 52 -21.06 -15.02 11.32
N GLY A 53 -20.64 -13.75 11.34
CA GLY A 53 -19.37 -13.31 11.91
C GLY A 53 -18.25 -13.14 10.88
N ASP A 54 -18.38 -13.68 9.66
CA ASP A 54 -17.39 -13.44 8.61
C ASP A 54 -17.33 -11.96 8.25
N VAL A 55 -16.12 -11.50 7.90
CA VAL A 55 -15.86 -10.09 7.63
C VAL A 55 -16.20 -9.76 6.17
N VAL A 56 -17.04 -8.74 5.99
CA VAL A 56 -17.39 -8.19 4.68
C VAL A 56 -16.65 -6.86 4.49
N VAL A 57 -15.91 -6.75 3.42
CA VAL A 57 -15.18 -5.53 3.03
C VAL A 57 -15.82 -4.96 1.77
N ASN A 58 -16.23 -3.69 1.83
CA ASN A 58 -16.51 -2.91 0.64
C ASN A 58 -15.17 -2.40 0.11
N ILE A 59 -14.69 -2.96 -0.98
CA ILE A 59 -13.38 -2.62 -1.54
C ILE A 59 -13.39 -1.21 -2.14
N THR A 60 -14.54 -0.77 -2.65
CA THR A 60 -14.66 0.56 -3.27
C THR A 60 -14.51 1.69 -2.24
N SER A 61 -15.05 1.51 -1.03
CA SER A 61 -15.00 2.52 0.04
C SER A 61 -13.97 2.22 1.13
N GLY A 62 -13.42 1.00 1.19
CA GLY A 62 -12.57 0.52 2.29
C GLY A 62 -13.34 0.19 3.58
N ALA A 63 -14.66 0.33 3.60
CA ALA A 63 -15.48 0.10 4.78
C ALA A 63 -15.65 -1.39 5.08
N THR A 64 -15.70 -1.75 6.37
CA THR A 64 -15.84 -3.15 6.82
C THR A 64 -17.07 -3.35 7.71
N THR A 65 -17.69 -4.51 7.59
CA THR A 65 -18.80 -4.97 8.44
C THR A 65 -18.69 -6.49 8.61
N THR A 66 -19.68 -7.11 9.24
CA THR A 66 -19.74 -8.57 9.39
C THR A 66 -21.04 -9.14 8.88
N VAL A 67 -21.00 -10.40 8.46
CA VAL A 67 -22.20 -11.18 8.15
C VAL A 67 -23.05 -11.33 9.40
N LEU A 68 -24.33 -10.93 9.33
CA LEU A 68 -25.24 -10.97 10.47
C LEU A 68 -25.81 -12.37 10.71
N THR A 69 -26.18 -13.04 9.63
CA THR A 69 -26.81 -14.37 9.70
C THR A 69 -26.21 -15.28 8.64
N THR A 70 -25.93 -16.54 9.04
CA THR A 70 -25.48 -17.56 8.09
C THR A 70 -26.57 -17.79 7.02
N PRO A 71 -26.26 -17.63 5.72
CA PRO A 71 -27.23 -17.93 4.69
C PRO A 71 -27.52 -19.44 4.64
N THR A 72 -28.77 -19.80 4.54
CA THR A 72 -29.21 -21.20 4.48
C THR A 72 -29.63 -21.66 3.08
N VAL A 73 -29.84 -20.71 2.20
CA VAL A 73 -30.13 -20.90 0.77
C VAL A 73 -29.35 -19.85 0.00
N ASP A 74 -28.90 -20.21 -1.19
CA ASP A 74 -28.29 -19.25 -2.11
C ASP A 74 -29.36 -18.25 -2.55
N GLY A 75 -28.99 -16.98 -2.47
CA GLY A 75 -29.89 -15.87 -2.78
C GLY A 75 -29.08 -14.60 -2.97
N ASP A 76 -29.74 -13.63 -3.56
CA ASP A 76 -29.16 -12.37 -4.00
C ASP A 76 -28.76 -11.42 -2.85
N ASN A 77 -29.18 -11.74 -1.61
CA ASN A 77 -29.04 -10.85 -0.46
C ASN A 77 -28.35 -11.54 0.71
N LEU A 78 -27.27 -10.97 1.16
CA LEU A 78 -26.59 -11.37 2.39
C LEU A 78 -26.82 -10.32 3.49
N ALA A 79 -27.43 -10.72 4.61
CA ALA A 79 -27.63 -9.81 5.74
C ALA A 79 -26.29 -9.46 6.41
N ILE A 80 -26.03 -8.15 6.59
CA ILE A 80 -24.79 -7.63 7.19
C ILE A 80 -25.08 -6.76 8.42
N ALA A 81 -24.19 -6.79 9.39
CA ALA A 81 -24.34 -6.06 10.65
C ALA A 81 -23.98 -4.58 10.49
N ASN A 82 -24.78 -3.72 11.16
CA ASN A 82 -24.52 -2.29 11.30
C ASN A 82 -24.18 -1.55 9.99
N ALA A 83 -24.71 -2.02 8.86
CA ALA A 83 -24.57 -1.30 7.62
C ALA A 83 -25.41 -0.02 7.70
N GLU A 84 -24.74 1.12 7.64
CA GLU A 84 -25.39 2.41 7.46
C GLU A 84 -26.09 2.45 6.09
N VAL A 85 -27.05 3.34 5.93
CA VAL A 85 -27.66 3.62 4.62
C VAL A 85 -26.55 3.99 3.64
N GLY A 86 -26.42 3.25 2.53
CA GLY A 86 -25.36 3.48 1.54
C GLY A 86 -24.02 2.82 1.85
N PHE A 87 -23.97 1.83 2.76
CA PHE A 87 -22.75 1.04 2.96
C PHE A 87 -22.28 0.36 1.66
N PHE A 88 -23.20 -0.13 0.84
CA PHE A 88 -22.98 -0.57 -0.52
C PHE A 88 -23.81 0.23 -1.51
N GLU A 89 -23.18 0.65 -2.60
CA GLU A 89 -23.85 1.17 -3.78
C GLU A 89 -23.83 0.12 -4.91
N THR A 90 -24.71 0.28 -5.91
CA THR A 90 -24.68 -0.61 -7.07
C THR A 90 -23.38 -0.43 -7.84
N GLY A 91 -22.67 -1.52 -8.05
CA GLY A 91 -21.35 -1.52 -8.72
C GLY A 91 -20.15 -1.51 -7.77
N ASP A 92 -20.38 -1.46 -6.44
CA ASP A 92 -19.29 -1.58 -5.47
C ASP A 92 -18.70 -3.00 -5.50
N ALA A 93 -17.38 -3.06 -5.55
CA ALA A 93 -16.67 -4.32 -5.38
C ALA A 93 -16.64 -4.72 -3.89
N TYR A 94 -16.78 -6.02 -3.63
CA TYR A 94 -16.73 -6.56 -2.28
C TYR A 94 -15.93 -7.86 -2.19
N ARG A 95 -15.53 -8.21 -0.96
CA ARG A 95 -15.01 -9.52 -0.58
C ARG A 95 -15.54 -9.93 0.78
N ILE A 96 -15.67 -11.23 0.98
CA ILE A 96 -16.05 -11.83 2.26
C ILE A 96 -14.90 -12.72 2.71
N MET A 97 -14.41 -12.48 3.91
CA MET A 97 -13.25 -13.18 4.48
C MET A 97 -13.68 -13.98 5.70
N LEU A 98 -13.12 -15.18 5.85
CA LEU A 98 -13.24 -15.90 7.12
C LEU A 98 -12.77 -14.99 8.27
N ALA A 99 -13.57 -14.89 9.33
CA ALA A 99 -13.27 -13.96 10.44
C ALA A 99 -11.87 -14.17 11.05
N ALA A 100 -11.38 -15.41 11.10
CA ALA A 100 -10.06 -15.74 11.62
C ALA A 100 -8.91 -15.29 10.72
N ASP A 101 -9.15 -15.13 9.42
CA ASP A 101 -8.12 -14.88 8.39
C ASP A 101 -8.22 -13.50 7.77
N ALA A 102 -9.27 -12.74 8.08
CA ALA A 102 -9.54 -11.45 7.44
C ALA A 102 -8.37 -10.46 7.52
N ASN A 103 -7.64 -10.48 8.64
CA ASN A 103 -6.51 -9.59 8.89
C ASN A 103 -5.15 -10.24 8.62
N LYS A 104 -5.12 -11.36 7.89
CA LYS A 104 -3.85 -12.03 7.60
C LYS A 104 -3.25 -11.52 6.29
N LEU A 105 -1.92 -11.45 6.25
CA LEU A 105 -1.11 -11.43 5.03
C LEU A 105 -0.35 -12.73 5.00
N VAL A 106 -0.50 -13.50 3.93
CA VAL A 106 0.22 -14.75 3.70
C VAL A 106 1.04 -14.63 2.43
N ASP A 107 2.34 -14.90 2.53
CA ASP A 107 3.25 -14.99 1.38
C ASP A 107 4.26 -16.11 1.60
N THR A 108 4.15 -17.17 0.80
CA THR A 108 5.02 -18.35 0.88
C THR A 108 6.41 -18.13 0.27
N GLY A 109 6.62 -16.99 -0.39
CA GLY A 109 7.89 -16.62 -1.05
C GLY A 109 8.83 -15.77 -0.19
N THR A 110 8.44 -15.43 1.03
CA THR A 110 9.19 -14.50 1.90
C THR A 110 9.55 -15.12 3.25
N SER A 111 10.35 -14.40 4.05
CA SER A 111 10.74 -14.76 5.41
C SER A 111 10.49 -13.57 6.35
N PHE A 112 9.24 -13.36 6.75
CA PHE A 112 8.84 -12.22 7.57
C PHE A 112 9.56 -12.14 8.92
N THR A 113 9.90 -13.28 9.54
CA THR A 113 10.57 -13.28 10.86
C THR A 113 11.95 -12.62 10.85
N THR A 114 12.56 -12.44 9.68
CA THR A 114 13.89 -11.81 9.55
C THR A 114 13.77 -10.28 9.40
N ASP A 115 12.80 -9.81 8.63
CA ASP A 115 12.80 -8.45 8.09
C ASP A 115 11.61 -7.60 8.58
N VAL A 116 10.66 -8.21 9.32
CA VAL A 116 9.41 -7.55 9.74
C VAL A 116 9.24 -7.60 11.24
N SER A 117 8.78 -6.50 11.81
CA SER A 117 8.51 -6.34 13.23
C SER A 117 7.07 -5.86 13.50
N PRO A 118 6.49 -6.18 14.66
CA PRO A 118 5.24 -5.55 15.08
C PRO A 118 5.37 -4.03 15.12
N GLY A 119 4.40 -3.33 14.53
CA GLY A 119 4.40 -1.88 14.37
C GLY A 119 4.76 -1.43 12.96
N ASP A 120 5.42 -2.26 12.16
CA ASP A 120 5.72 -1.93 10.75
C ASP A 120 4.45 -1.66 9.96
N VAL A 121 4.56 -0.77 8.97
CA VAL A 121 3.43 -0.36 8.13
C VAL A 121 3.39 -1.18 6.87
N VAL A 122 2.20 -1.71 6.55
CA VAL A 122 1.93 -2.45 5.32
C VAL A 122 1.02 -1.61 4.42
N LEU A 123 1.41 -1.43 3.17
CA LEU A 123 0.55 -0.92 2.11
C LEU A 123 0.22 -2.04 1.13
N ASN A 124 -1.02 -2.12 0.67
CA ASN A 124 -1.36 -2.96 -0.48
C ASN A 124 -1.16 -2.21 -1.80
N GLY A 125 -1.34 -2.88 -2.94
CA GLY A 125 -1.14 -2.30 -4.27
C GLY A 125 -2.11 -1.18 -4.65
N VAL A 126 -3.20 -1.00 -3.90
CA VAL A 126 -4.13 0.13 -4.04
C VAL A 126 -3.94 1.20 -2.95
N PHE A 127 -2.84 1.08 -2.17
CA PHE A 127 -2.39 2.02 -1.14
C PHE A 127 -3.28 2.10 0.11
N GLU A 128 -4.06 1.05 0.40
CA GLU A 128 -4.65 0.90 1.74
C GLU A 128 -3.55 0.56 2.75
N GLU A 129 -3.65 1.12 3.95
CA GLU A 129 -2.63 1.02 5.00
C GLU A 129 -3.11 0.19 6.18
N ALA A 130 -2.26 -0.69 6.69
CA ALA A 130 -2.42 -1.38 7.96
C ALA A 130 -1.07 -1.49 8.66
N THR A 131 -1.10 -1.79 9.97
CA THR A 131 0.12 -2.07 10.74
C THR A 131 0.24 -3.55 11.05
N VAL A 132 1.47 -4.04 11.13
CA VAL A 132 1.76 -5.40 11.60
C VAL A 132 1.46 -5.48 13.10
N VAL A 133 0.51 -6.33 13.47
CA VAL A 133 0.19 -6.61 14.88
C VAL A 133 1.10 -7.70 15.43
N THR A 134 1.23 -8.80 14.68
CA THR A 134 2.13 -9.91 15.03
C THR A 134 2.76 -10.51 13.78
N VAL A 135 4.00 -10.97 13.92
CA VAL A 135 4.66 -11.86 12.96
C VAL A 135 4.38 -13.30 13.41
N ASP A 136 3.45 -13.97 12.73
CA ASP A 136 2.96 -15.29 13.15
C ASP A 136 3.92 -16.41 12.75
N SER A 137 4.56 -16.27 11.60
CA SER A 137 5.56 -17.21 11.05
C SER A 137 6.39 -16.51 9.94
N ASP A 138 7.32 -17.25 9.34
CA ASP A 138 8.08 -16.77 8.18
C ASP A 138 7.19 -16.33 7.01
N THR A 139 6.00 -16.91 6.89
CA THR A 139 5.12 -16.72 5.75
C THR A 139 3.79 -16.06 6.09
N GLN A 140 3.59 -15.63 7.35
CA GLN A 140 2.30 -15.09 7.79
C GLN A 140 2.44 -13.95 8.79
N LEU A 141 1.68 -12.88 8.55
CA LEU A 141 1.50 -11.73 9.45
C LEU A 141 0.03 -11.59 9.84
N THR A 142 -0.19 -11.04 11.04
CA THR A 142 -1.49 -10.48 11.43
C THR A 142 -1.42 -8.97 11.31
N LEU A 143 -2.37 -8.37 10.60
CA LEU A 143 -2.48 -6.94 10.36
C LEU A 143 -3.58 -6.30 11.21
N SER A 144 -3.53 -4.99 11.39
CA SER A 144 -4.55 -4.22 12.11
C SER A 144 -5.87 -4.06 11.33
N ALA A 145 -5.83 -4.27 10.00
CA ALA A 145 -6.97 -4.17 9.11
C ALA A 145 -6.88 -5.18 7.96
N PRO A 146 -8.01 -5.59 7.35
CA PRO A 146 -8.06 -6.57 6.27
C PRO A 146 -7.78 -5.92 4.89
N ILE A 147 -6.57 -5.46 4.65
CA ILE A 147 -6.16 -4.79 3.40
C ILE A 147 -5.67 -5.74 2.31
N ILE A 148 -5.39 -7.00 2.65
CA ILE A 148 -4.88 -8.00 1.70
C ILE A 148 -6.02 -8.87 1.18
N SER A 149 -6.02 -9.10 -0.13
CA SER A 149 -6.96 -10.01 -0.78
C SER A 149 -6.34 -10.58 -2.05
N THR A 150 -6.37 -11.88 -2.20
CA THR A 150 -6.00 -12.56 -3.45
C THR A 150 -7.16 -12.63 -4.45
N ALA A 151 -8.20 -11.81 -4.25
CA ALA A 151 -9.35 -11.80 -5.14
C ALA A 151 -8.99 -11.23 -6.52
N PRO A 152 -9.29 -11.94 -7.61
CA PRO A 152 -8.91 -11.53 -8.96
C PRO A 152 -9.66 -10.30 -9.49
N THR A 153 -10.61 -9.77 -8.72
CA THR A 153 -11.46 -8.64 -9.14
C THR A 153 -10.87 -7.27 -8.82
N VAL A 154 -9.83 -7.20 -7.98
CA VAL A 154 -9.13 -5.95 -7.64
C VAL A 154 -7.69 -6.08 -8.17
N PRO A 155 -7.35 -5.42 -9.29
CA PRO A 155 -5.98 -5.38 -9.78
C PRO A 155 -5.04 -4.84 -8.68
N ASP A 156 -3.93 -5.53 -8.48
CA ASP A 156 -2.83 -5.14 -7.58
C ASP A 156 -3.15 -5.15 -6.07
N ALA A 157 -4.36 -5.55 -5.63
CA ALA A 157 -4.70 -5.59 -4.20
C ALA A 157 -3.90 -6.62 -3.38
N ASP A 158 -3.32 -7.59 -4.02
CA ASP A 158 -2.46 -8.62 -3.46
C ASP A 158 -0.97 -8.23 -3.44
N THR A 159 -0.56 -7.23 -4.20
CA THR A 159 0.78 -6.64 -4.07
C THR A 159 0.88 -5.89 -2.74
N TYR A 160 2.00 -6.05 -2.04
CA TYR A 160 2.20 -5.36 -0.77
C TYR A 160 3.62 -4.80 -0.64
N TYR A 161 3.74 -3.80 0.23
CA TYR A 161 4.98 -3.12 0.59
C TYR A 161 5.01 -2.96 2.12
N ILE A 162 6.07 -3.41 2.78
CA ILE A 162 6.24 -3.28 4.23
C ILE A 162 7.35 -2.28 4.51
N TYR A 163 7.05 -1.31 5.36
CA TYR A 163 7.96 -0.25 5.79
C TYR A 163 8.27 -0.42 7.26
N SER A 164 9.54 -0.39 7.62
CA SER A 164 9.97 -0.39 9.02
C SER A 164 9.62 0.95 9.68
N GLU A 165 8.94 0.91 10.81
CA GLU A 165 8.63 2.11 11.60
C GLU A 165 9.67 2.29 12.70
N GLY A 166 10.41 3.40 12.64
CA GLY A 166 11.36 3.78 13.68
C GLY A 166 12.81 3.39 13.45
N ASP A 167 13.11 2.60 12.43
CA ASP A 167 14.46 2.36 11.95
C ASP A 167 14.72 3.15 10.68
N ASN A 168 15.95 3.71 10.57
CA ASN A 168 16.40 4.35 9.33
C ASN A 168 16.98 3.33 8.33
N ASP A 169 16.65 2.06 8.50
CA ASP A 169 17.24 0.95 7.73
C ASP A 169 16.87 0.98 6.23
N GLY A 170 15.85 1.73 5.86
CA GLY A 170 15.47 1.95 4.46
C GLY A 170 15.91 3.30 3.88
N ASP A 171 16.61 4.14 4.64
CA ASP A 171 17.01 5.47 4.15
C ASP A 171 18.11 5.37 3.09
N ILE A 172 17.88 6.06 1.96
CA ILE A 172 18.85 6.13 0.88
C ILE A 172 19.49 7.50 0.84
N LEU A 173 20.82 7.51 0.76
CA LEU A 173 21.60 8.73 0.56
C LEU A 173 21.75 9.01 -0.94
N LEU A 174 21.02 10.01 -1.43
CA LEU A 174 21.10 10.47 -2.80
C LEU A 174 22.09 11.62 -2.91
N PRO A 175 23.23 11.50 -3.64
CA PRO A 175 24.15 12.60 -3.85
C PRO A 175 23.48 13.70 -4.65
N ILE A 176 23.51 14.94 -4.16
CA ILE A 176 22.92 16.08 -4.90
C ILE A 176 23.89 16.69 -5.90
N THR A 177 25.18 16.38 -5.80
CA THR A 177 26.21 16.86 -6.72
C THR A 177 26.06 16.17 -8.06
N GLY A 178 25.77 16.94 -9.10
CA GLY A 178 25.60 16.41 -10.46
C GLY A 178 24.16 16.21 -10.89
N ILE A 179 23.16 16.51 -10.04
CA ILE A 179 21.77 16.60 -10.50
C ILE A 179 21.70 17.64 -11.60
N ALA A 180 21.23 17.21 -12.78
CA ALA A 180 21.07 18.05 -13.96
C ALA A 180 19.62 18.50 -14.10
N ASP A 181 18.68 17.62 -13.76
CA ASP A 181 17.25 17.88 -13.90
C ASP A 181 16.43 17.02 -12.92
N VAL A 182 15.24 17.52 -12.56
CA VAL A 182 14.21 16.81 -11.80
C VAL A 182 12.92 16.98 -12.56
N GLU A 183 12.42 15.89 -13.11
CA GLU A 183 11.24 15.87 -13.98
C GLU A 183 10.06 15.18 -13.27
N TYR A 184 8.91 15.85 -13.28
CA TYR A 184 7.64 15.24 -12.96
C TYR A 184 7.18 14.36 -14.14
N ALA A 185 7.35 13.04 -14.01
CA ALA A 185 6.98 12.12 -15.06
C ALA A 185 5.48 11.76 -15.02
N THR A 186 4.96 11.43 -13.83
CA THR A 186 3.53 11.14 -13.60
C THR A 186 3.16 11.41 -12.14
N SER A 187 1.86 11.29 -11.80
CA SER A 187 1.40 11.37 -10.40
C SER A 187 1.94 10.26 -9.48
N LEU A 188 2.68 9.31 -10.02
CA LEU A 188 3.27 8.17 -9.30
C LEU A 188 4.79 8.07 -9.52
N LEU A 189 5.39 8.94 -10.33
CA LEU A 189 6.77 8.77 -10.77
C LEU A 189 7.46 10.11 -10.96
N GLU A 190 8.61 10.26 -10.30
CA GLU A 190 9.58 11.33 -10.53
C GLU A 190 10.86 10.79 -11.17
N ALA A 191 11.51 11.60 -11.99
CA ALA A 191 12.78 11.27 -12.59
C ALA A 191 13.86 12.30 -12.22
N ILE A 192 15.00 11.82 -11.70
CA ILE A 192 16.18 12.65 -11.42
C ILE A 192 17.26 12.29 -12.41
N THR A 193 17.70 13.25 -13.19
CA THR A 193 18.78 13.06 -14.16
C THR A 193 20.09 13.57 -13.60
N TYR A 194 21.11 12.73 -13.67
CA TYR A 194 22.48 13.03 -13.26
C TYR A 194 23.43 13.13 -14.44
N VAL A 195 24.42 13.99 -14.29
CA VAL A 195 25.62 14.00 -15.16
C VAL A 195 26.64 13.03 -14.59
N ASP A 196 26.85 11.91 -15.25
CA ASP A 196 27.97 11.01 -14.93
C ASP A 196 29.31 11.62 -15.37
N ARG A 197 30.07 12.08 -14.41
CA ARG A 197 31.39 12.69 -14.63
C ARG A 197 32.48 11.65 -14.91
N THR A 198 32.23 10.37 -14.67
CA THR A 198 33.21 9.29 -14.82
C THR A 198 33.25 8.71 -16.22
N VAL A 199 32.16 8.82 -16.98
CA VAL A 199 31.99 8.23 -18.32
C VAL A 199 31.63 9.30 -19.35
N GLY A 200 32.45 10.33 -19.47
CA GLY A 200 32.35 11.29 -20.58
C GLY A 200 31.10 12.18 -20.60
N GLY A 201 30.44 12.37 -19.46
CA GLY A 201 29.28 13.26 -19.35
C GLY A 201 27.95 12.63 -19.79
N ASN A 202 27.84 11.31 -19.76
CA ASN A 202 26.57 10.62 -19.98
C ASN A 202 25.54 11.02 -18.92
N LEU A 203 24.27 11.07 -19.32
CA LEU A 203 23.15 11.28 -18.42
C LEU A 203 22.65 9.93 -17.93
N ASN A 204 22.54 9.79 -16.61
CA ASN A 204 21.89 8.65 -15.96
C ASN A 204 20.64 9.17 -15.26
N THR A 205 19.53 8.44 -15.37
CA THR A 205 18.27 8.80 -14.75
C THR A 205 17.96 7.82 -13.62
N ILE A 206 17.57 8.35 -12.47
CA ILE A 206 17.00 7.60 -11.37
C ILE A 206 15.50 7.88 -11.36
N ALA A 207 14.70 6.84 -11.47
CA ALA A 207 13.26 6.91 -11.35
C ALA A 207 12.85 6.62 -9.89
N ILE A 208 12.02 7.47 -9.32
CA ILE A 208 11.46 7.31 -7.97
C ILE A 208 9.96 7.11 -8.11
N ALA A 209 9.50 5.88 -7.86
CA ALA A 209 8.08 5.59 -7.76
C ALA A 209 7.59 5.86 -6.33
N HIS A 210 6.42 6.47 -6.21
CA HIS A 210 5.82 6.85 -4.94
C HIS A 210 4.31 6.61 -4.95
N THR A 211 3.68 6.64 -3.77
CA THR A 211 2.22 6.56 -3.64
C THR A 211 1.56 7.75 -4.34
N ALA A 212 0.30 7.59 -4.75
CA ALA A 212 -0.43 8.60 -5.50
C ALA A 212 -0.40 9.98 -4.81
N ASP A 213 -0.11 11.00 -5.60
CA ASP A 213 -0.08 12.38 -5.13
C ASP A 213 -1.51 12.93 -5.04
N ALA A 214 -1.98 13.21 -3.81
CA ALA A 214 -3.30 13.78 -3.57
C ALA A 214 -3.45 15.22 -4.09
N SER A 215 -2.33 15.94 -4.26
CA SER A 215 -2.27 17.25 -4.90
C SER A 215 -1.18 17.22 -5.96
N SER A 216 -1.52 17.48 -7.22
CA SER A 216 -0.57 17.53 -8.31
C SER A 216 0.74 18.23 -7.92
N TYR A 217 1.87 17.53 -8.11
CA TYR A 217 3.22 18.02 -7.83
C TYR A 217 3.64 18.11 -6.35
N ALA A 218 2.94 17.51 -5.37
CA ALA A 218 3.36 17.63 -3.97
C ALA A 218 4.70 16.92 -3.71
N PHE A 219 4.91 15.73 -4.27
CA PHE A 219 6.20 15.04 -4.20
C PHE A 219 7.30 15.81 -4.93
N HIS A 220 7.04 16.24 -6.15
CA HIS A 220 7.97 17.06 -6.95
C HIS A 220 8.42 18.32 -6.20
N ASN A 221 7.47 19.05 -5.61
CA ASN A 221 7.76 20.26 -4.85
C ASN A 221 8.57 19.97 -3.58
N ALA A 222 8.28 18.86 -2.88
CA ALA A 222 9.04 18.46 -1.71
C ALA A 222 10.49 18.11 -2.08
N LEU A 223 10.67 17.32 -3.14
CA LEU A 223 11.98 16.90 -3.65
C LEU A 223 12.82 18.10 -4.12
N THR A 224 12.27 18.95 -4.97
CA THR A 224 12.97 20.14 -5.48
C THR A 224 13.31 21.13 -4.37
N SER A 225 12.38 21.34 -3.41
CA SER A 225 12.65 22.19 -2.25
C SER A 225 13.77 21.64 -1.36
N ALA A 226 13.80 20.30 -1.14
CA ALA A 226 14.86 19.67 -0.37
C ALA A 226 16.22 19.79 -1.07
N ILE A 227 16.28 19.63 -2.38
CA ILE A 227 17.49 19.83 -3.19
C ILE A 227 18.00 21.28 -3.09
N VAL A 228 17.11 22.27 -3.27
CA VAL A 228 17.48 23.69 -3.14
C VAL A 228 17.99 24.00 -1.73
N ASN A 229 17.27 23.56 -0.70
CA ASN A 229 17.70 23.71 0.70
C ASN A 229 19.09 23.08 0.95
N ALA A 230 19.36 21.93 0.32
CA ALA A 230 20.65 21.28 0.45
C ALA A 230 21.80 22.10 -0.15
N TYR A 231 21.57 22.78 -1.28
CA TYR A 231 22.55 23.68 -1.87
C TYR A 231 22.80 24.94 -1.03
N GLU A 232 21.75 25.47 -0.40
CA GLU A 232 21.83 26.70 0.41
C GLU A 232 22.47 26.51 1.80
N ARG A 233 22.42 25.28 2.34
CA ARG A 233 22.97 24.98 3.67
C ARG A 233 24.51 25.03 3.70
N GLN A 234 25.04 25.28 4.90
CA GLN A 234 26.49 25.34 5.13
C GLN A 234 27.14 23.97 4.86
N TRP A 235 28.41 24.01 4.47
CA TRP A 235 29.22 22.84 4.12
C TRP A 235 29.29 21.73 5.19
N LYS A 236 29.01 22.04 6.46
CA LYS A 236 28.99 21.09 7.57
C LYS A 236 27.76 20.20 7.62
N ASP A 237 26.66 20.61 6.96
CA ASP A 237 25.41 19.85 6.90
C ASP A 237 25.48 18.92 5.68
N VAL A 238 26.00 17.71 5.90
CA VAL A 238 26.32 16.76 4.83
C VAL A 238 25.08 16.02 4.33
N SER A 239 24.12 15.77 5.21
CA SER A 239 22.87 15.06 4.89
C SER A 239 21.66 15.91 5.22
N ILE A 240 20.70 15.96 4.31
CA ILE A 240 19.46 16.72 4.43
C ILE A 240 18.30 15.77 4.19
N PRO A 241 17.39 15.63 5.16
CA PRO A 241 16.23 14.74 5.00
C PRO A 241 15.24 15.31 4.00
N LEU A 242 14.73 14.47 3.11
CA LEU A 242 13.53 14.74 2.35
C LEU A 242 12.33 14.52 3.27
N VAL A 243 11.56 15.57 3.49
CA VAL A 243 10.30 15.48 4.23
C VAL A 243 9.19 15.26 3.21
N LEU A 244 8.63 14.06 3.20
CA LEU A 244 7.50 13.73 2.33
C LEU A 244 6.21 14.41 2.81
N PRO A 245 5.32 14.78 1.89
CA PRO A 245 3.94 15.15 2.23
C PRO A 245 3.24 14.05 3.03
N GLN A 246 2.27 14.44 3.88
CA GLN A 246 1.56 13.50 4.73
C GLN A 246 0.87 12.40 3.89
N GLY A 247 1.08 11.15 4.27
CA GLY A 247 0.50 9.98 3.60
C GLY A 247 1.24 9.54 2.32
N MET A 248 2.30 10.25 1.92
CA MET A 248 3.12 9.82 0.78
C MET A 248 4.28 8.92 1.22
N ARG A 249 4.55 7.90 0.42
CA ARG A 249 5.67 6.96 0.62
C ARG A 249 6.40 6.70 -0.70
N ILE A 250 7.69 6.46 -0.63
CA ILE A 250 8.49 5.99 -1.77
C ILE A 250 8.30 4.47 -1.88
N ILE A 251 7.97 3.99 -3.08
CA ILE A 251 7.73 2.56 -3.35
C ILE A 251 9.00 1.90 -3.87
N THR A 252 9.61 2.48 -4.88
CA THR A 252 10.86 1.96 -5.47
C THR A 252 11.73 3.08 -5.98
N MET A 253 13.03 2.77 -6.12
CA MET A 253 14.00 3.61 -6.78
C MET A 253 14.83 2.74 -7.74
N ALA A 254 14.94 3.12 -9.02
CA ALA A 254 15.60 2.36 -10.08
C ALA A 254 16.47 3.25 -10.99
#